data_bfa071e8a22f5955ee4b531eb6d712ec
#
_entry.id   bfa071e8a22f5955ee4b531eb6d712ec
#
_cell.length_a   1.000
_cell.length_b   1.000
_cell.length_c   1.000
_cell.angle_alpha   90.00
_cell.angle_beta   90.00
_cell.angle_gamma   90.00
#
_symmetry.space_group_name_H-M   'P 1'
#
loop_
_entity.id
_entity.type
_entity.pdbx_description
1 polymer ?
#
loop_
_entity_poly.entity_id
_entity_poly.type
_entity_poly.pdbx_seq_one_letter_code
_entity_poly.pdbx_strand_id
1 'polypeptide(L)'
;MKSKYVVLASALFISVASFAQKDEIKAAEKAIKKGNSQEAATILQGAESLIANASDDEKAQFFFVKGNIYLDLANKKIDTDKNLAAAAAAYLNLVDAEKASGKSKYTSDAAKSIIEIKYKLINSAIADSKIEKNSDSAKKLYDAYLLDKKDTLNLYYAASTYVNAKEYDQALKIYQELKEMNYSGKGINYLAVNKITDAEDLFTTAAERDKVVKMGTHEKPTTEVIPSKRGEIFKNMALILVDAGKTEEAKKAIEEARAANPEDTSLILTQANLYLQTKDFDTYKKLINEVLAKNPNDADLVFNLGVLSANAKDVVNAEKYYARALEINPKYVNAYINMAALKLEAEGPIIAKMNKLGNSDKDMKSYAVLKTERQNIFKSVIPYLEKAMEVDSKNEDVANTLLNVYSALEMTAQKKALEAKNEVVYYF
;
A
#
# COMPACT_ATOMS: atom_id res chain seq x y z
N MET A 1 -46.68 27.47 44.28
CA MET A 1 -47.57 26.90 43.25
C MET A 1 -47.06 27.08 41.79
N LYS A 2 -46.07 27.91 41.49
CA LYS A 2 -45.60 28.13 40.10
C LYS A 2 -44.68 27.03 39.54
N SER A 3 -44.07 26.17 40.37
CA SER A 3 -43.12 25.12 39.91
C SER A 3 -43.79 23.82 39.38
N LYS A 4 -45.00 23.51 39.84
CA LYS A 4 -45.74 22.29 39.37
C LYS A 4 -46.31 22.42 37.95
N TYR A 5 -46.64 23.65 37.52
CA TYR A 5 -47.18 23.87 36.16
C TYR A 5 -46.08 23.90 35.09
N VAL A 6 -44.87 24.30 35.42
CA VAL A 6 -43.73 24.25 34.50
C VAL A 6 -43.32 22.83 34.18
N VAL A 7 -43.34 21.94 35.17
CA VAL A 7 -43.02 20.49 34.99
C VAL A 7 -44.12 19.79 34.19
N LEU A 8 -45.38 20.13 34.39
CA LEU A 8 -46.50 19.58 33.59
C LEU A 8 -46.53 20.10 32.15
N ALA A 9 -46.20 21.37 31.90
CA ALA A 9 -46.09 21.89 30.55
C ALA A 9 -44.93 21.30 29.78
N SER A 10 -43.74 21.10 30.41
CA SER A 10 -42.61 20.47 29.78
C SER A 10 -42.86 18.97 29.47
N ALA A 11 -43.55 18.25 30.34
CA ALA A 11 -43.92 16.85 30.11
C ALA A 11 -44.94 16.68 28.96
N LEU A 12 -45.88 17.66 28.81
CA LEU A 12 -46.83 17.67 27.69
C LEU A 12 -46.15 18.00 26.35
N PHE A 13 -45.20 18.91 26.31
CA PHE A 13 -44.43 19.19 25.08
C PHE A 13 -43.57 18.02 24.65
N ILE A 14 -42.97 17.30 25.58
CA ILE A 14 -42.17 16.10 25.28
C ILE A 14 -43.05 14.97 24.74
N SER A 15 -44.26 14.78 25.28
CA SER A 15 -45.16 13.74 24.80
C SER A 15 -45.72 14.02 23.40
N VAL A 16 -46.09 15.25 23.09
CA VAL A 16 -46.58 15.61 21.76
C VAL A 16 -45.49 15.53 20.70
N ALA A 17 -44.26 15.94 21.02
CA ALA A 17 -43.12 15.80 20.11
C ALA A 17 -42.77 14.33 19.82
N SER A 18 -42.84 13.43 20.81
CA SER A 18 -42.58 11.99 20.64
C SER A 18 -43.66 11.32 19.78
N PHE A 19 -44.93 11.71 19.87
CA PHE A 19 -45.99 11.17 19.02
C PHE A 19 -45.84 11.62 17.56
N ALA A 20 -45.58 12.89 17.31
CA ALA A 20 -45.38 13.44 15.97
C ALA A 20 -44.21 12.78 15.25
N GLN A 21 -43.08 12.59 15.94
CA GLN A 21 -41.88 11.91 15.41
C GLN A 21 -42.18 10.47 14.98
N LYS A 22 -42.91 9.70 15.77
CA LYS A 22 -43.26 8.33 15.47
C LYS A 22 -44.16 8.20 14.23
N ASP A 23 -45.05 9.15 14.05
CA ASP A 23 -45.95 9.20 12.89
C ASP A 23 -45.17 9.59 11.62
N GLU A 24 -44.19 10.50 11.69
CA GLU A 24 -43.31 10.85 10.59
C GLU A 24 -42.41 9.66 10.17
N ILE A 25 -41.82 8.93 11.11
CA ILE A 25 -41.03 7.72 10.80
C ILE A 25 -41.90 6.68 10.08
N LYS A 26 -43.14 6.43 10.55
CA LYS A 26 -44.06 5.49 9.89
C LYS A 26 -44.50 5.97 8.52
N ALA A 27 -44.73 7.29 8.34
CA ALA A 27 -45.11 7.86 7.07
C ALA A 27 -43.95 7.73 6.06
N ALA A 28 -42.72 8.02 6.47
CA ALA A 28 -41.53 7.82 5.65
C ALA A 28 -41.33 6.32 5.28
N GLU A 29 -41.51 5.41 6.23
CA GLU A 29 -41.47 3.96 5.97
C GLU A 29 -42.54 3.52 4.94
N LYS A 30 -43.73 4.08 5.01
CA LYS A 30 -44.79 3.81 4.03
C LYS A 30 -44.47 4.39 2.65
N ALA A 31 -43.86 5.57 2.59
CA ALA A 31 -43.47 6.19 1.35
C ALA A 31 -42.35 5.40 0.65
N ILE A 32 -41.32 4.95 1.39
CA ILE A 32 -40.24 4.13 0.81
C ILE A 32 -40.76 2.77 0.32
N LYS A 33 -41.67 2.14 1.02
CA LYS A 33 -42.33 0.88 0.57
C LYS A 33 -43.13 1.03 -0.73
N LYS A 34 -43.57 2.25 -1.05
CA LYS A 34 -44.20 2.59 -2.34
C LYS A 34 -43.21 3.01 -3.42
N GLY A 35 -41.92 3.02 -3.13
CA GLY A 35 -40.86 3.43 -4.03
C GLY A 35 -40.65 4.95 -4.10
N ASN A 36 -41.29 5.74 -3.25
CA ASN A 36 -41.20 7.22 -3.23
C ASN A 36 -40.08 7.70 -2.29
N SER A 37 -38.84 7.37 -2.61
CA SER A 37 -37.67 7.62 -1.74
C SER A 37 -37.41 9.11 -1.49
N GLN A 38 -37.63 10.00 -2.47
CA GLN A 38 -37.47 11.45 -2.28
C GLN A 38 -38.51 12.02 -1.32
N GLU A 39 -39.78 11.63 -1.49
CA GLU A 39 -40.86 11.98 -0.55
C GLU A 39 -40.56 11.44 0.85
N ALA A 40 -40.12 10.21 0.95
CA ALA A 40 -39.75 9.57 2.22
C ALA A 40 -38.58 10.33 2.91
N ALA A 41 -37.57 10.79 2.17
CA ALA A 41 -36.48 11.59 2.71
C ALA A 41 -36.97 12.92 3.27
N THR A 42 -37.86 13.62 2.54
CA THR A 42 -38.43 14.89 2.97
C THR A 42 -39.26 14.70 4.26
N ILE A 43 -40.09 13.67 4.34
CA ILE A 43 -40.89 13.37 5.54
C ILE A 43 -39.98 13.08 6.73
N LEU A 44 -38.95 12.24 6.54
CA LEU A 44 -38.04 11.81 7.62
C LEU A 44 -37.17 12.98 8.15
N GLN A 45 -36.90 14.00 7.33
CA GLN A 45 -36.16 15.18 7.73
C GLN A 45 -36.89 15.95 8.85
N GLY A 46 -38.23 15.93 8.89
CA GLY A 46 -39.01 16.50 9.97
C GLY A 46 -38.75 15.87 11.34
N ALA A 47 -38.51 14.53 11.36
CA ALA A 47 -38.19 13.81 12.59
C ALA A 47 -36.73 13.97 13.05
N GLU A 48 -35.83 14.45 12.21
CA GLU A 48 -34.38 14.41 12.45
C GLU A 48 -33.93 15.23 13.66
N SER A 49 -34.54 16.40 13.87
CA SER A 49 -34.23 17.29 15.00
C SER A 49 -34.70 16.73 16.35
N LEU A 50 -35.63 15.81 16.33
CA LEU A 50 -36.25 15.23 17.53
C LEU A 50 -35.59 13.90 17.97
N ILE A 51 -34.84 13.26 17.04
CA ILE A 51 -34.30 11.92 17.26
C ILE A 51 -33.29 11.83 18.40
N ALA A 52 -32.58 12.93 18.71
CA ALA A 52 -31.59 12.98 19.80
C ALA A 52 -32.21 12.55 21.14
N ASN A 53 -33.46 12.94 21.40
CA ASN A 53 -34.20 12.71 22.64
C ASN A 53 -35.12 11.48 22.58
N ALA A 54 -35.13 10.73 21.47
CA ALA A 54 -35.94 9.55 21.30
C ALA A 54 -35.40 8.36 22.10
N SER A 55 -36.26 7.38 22.35
CA SER A 55 -35.85 6.09 22.89
C SER A 55 -34.92 5.34 21.91
N ASP A 56 -34.07 4.44 22.40
CA ASP A 56 -33.16 3.67 21.56
C ASP A 56 -33.92 2.86 20.50
N ASP A 57 -35.13 2.36 20.81
CA ASP A 57 -35.98 1.65 19.84
C ASP A 57 -36.47 2.60 18.71
N GLU A 58 -36.83 3.82 19.02
CA GLU A 58 -37.24 4.81 18.04
C GLU A 58 -36.05 5.30 17.21
N LYS A 59 -34.89 5.47 17.83
CA LYS A 59 -33.62 5.75 17.13
C LYS A 59 -33.29 4.61 16.15
N ALA A 60 -33.40 3.36 16.59
CA ALA A 60 -33.15 2.22 15.74
C ALA A 60 -34.11 2.18 14.54
N GLN A 61 -35.42 2.40 14.75
CA GLN A 61 -36.38 2.45 13.65
C GLN A 61 -36.10 3.61 12.69
N PHE A 62 -35.80 4.80 13.22
CA PHE A 62 -35.45 5.97 12.42
C PHE A 62 -34.25 5.72 11.53
N PHE A 63 -33.16 5.21 12.10
CA PHE A 63 -31.93 4.93 11.36
C PHE A 63 -32.11 3.79 10.35
N PHE A 64 -32.91 2.78 10.65
CA PHE A 64 -33.25 1.74 9.69
C PHE A 64 -34.00 2.30 8.48
N VAL A 65 -35.05 3.13 8.71
CA VAL A 65 -35.80 3.78 7.63
C VAL A 65 -34.92 4.73 6.85
N LYS A 66 -34.07 5.52 7.53
CA LYS A 66 -33.11 6.44 6.91
C LYS A 66 -32.13 5.69 6.00
N GLY A 67 -31.58 4.59 6.49
CA GLY A 67 -30.67 3.74 5.70
C GLY A 67 -31.32 3.20 4.42
N ASN A 68 -32.53 2.67 4.53
CA ASN A 68 -33.29 2.17 3.40
C ASN A 68 -33.61 3.26 2.37
N ILE A 69 -33.98 4.46 2.79
CA ILE A 69 -34.27 5.60 1.91
C ILE A 69 -33.03 5.99 1.10
N TYR A 70 -31.92 6.22 1.76
CA TYR A 70 -30.70 6.67 1.09
C TYR A 70 -30.06 5.59 0.22
N LEU A 71 -30.19 4.31 0.60
CA LEU A 71 -29.78 3.21 -0.27
C LEU A 71 -30.62 3.16 -1.55
N ASP A 72 -31.93 3.32 -1.45
CA ASP A 72 -32.81 3.33 -2.61
C ASP A 72 -32.54 4.52 -3.53
N LEU A 73 -32.29 5.72 -2.98
CA LEU A 73 -31.86 6.88 -3.75
C LEU A 73 -30.54 6.61 -4.50
N ALA A 74 -29.55 6.00 -3.83
CA ALA A 74 -28.30 5.63 -4.45
C ALA A 74 -28.50 4.59 -5.58
N ASN A 75 -29.40 3.61 -5.38
CA ASN A 75 -29.75 2.61 -6.38
C ASN A 75 -30.44 3.22 -7.60
N LYS A 76 -31.20 4.29 -7.41
CA LYS A 76 -31.79 5.10 -8.47
C LYS A 76 -30.80 6.06 -9.15
N LYS A 77 -29.53 6.01 -8.79
CA LYS A 77 -28.44 6.88 -9.30
C LYS A 77 -28.66 8.38 -8.99
N ILE A 78 -29.36 8.69 -7.92
CA ILE A 78 -29.54 10.05 -7.41
C ILE A 78 -28.41 10.31 -6.42
N ASP A 79 -27.54 11.28 -6.69
CA ASP A 79 -26.39 11.67 -5.83
C ASP A 79 -25.72 10.44 -5.17
N THR A 80 -25.34 9.46 -5.99
CA THR A 80 -24.98 8.10 -5.56
C THR A 80 -24.02 8.09 -4.38
N ASP A 81 -22.89 8.80 -4.47
CA ASP A 81 -21.86 8.79 -3.42
C ASP A 81 -22.36 9.41 -2.12
N LYS A 82 -23.05 10.54 -2.21
CA LYS A 82 -23.64 11.23 -1.04
C LYS A 82 -24.69 10.33 -0.37
N ASN A 83 -25.54 9.69 -1.13
CA ASN A 83 -26.59 8.83 -0.60
C ASN A 83 -26.05 7.50 -0.08
N LEU A 84 -24.98 6.93 -0.67
CA LEU A 84 -24.30 5.76 -0.10
C LEU A 84 -23.66 6.10 1.26
N ALA A 85 -22.99 7.24 1.38
CA ALA A 85 -22.41 7.68 2.65
C ALA A 85 -23.49 7.91 3.71
N ALA A 86 -24.62 8.54 3.33
CA ALA A 86 -25.74 8.75 4.24
C ALA A 86 -26.39 7.44 4.69
N ALA A 87 -26.53 6.48 3.79
CA ALA A 87 -27.05 5.15 4.10
C ALA A 87 -26.11 4.38 5.05
N ALA A 88 -24.80 4.41 4.79
CA ALA A 88 -23.79 3.79 5.65
C ALA A 88 -23.85 4.38 7.07
N ALA A 89 -23.82 5.71 7.19
CA ALA A 89 -23.92 6.39 8.48
C ALA A 89 -25.22 6.04 9.22
N ALA A 90 -26.34 5.95 8.51
CA ALA A 90 -27.61 5.57 9.11
C ALA A 90 -27.59 4.14 9.66
N TYR A 91 -27.03 3.17 8.91
CA TYR A 91 -26.94 1.80 9.41
C TYR A 91 -25.91 1.60 10.52
N LEU A 92 -24.83 2.39 10.55
CA LEU A 92 -23.93 2.40 11.71
C LEU A 92 -24.64 2.89 12.96
N ASN A 93 -25.38 4.00 12.87
CA ASN A 93 -26.17 4.52 13.97
C ASN A 93 -27.29 3.54 14.40
N LEU A 94 -27.87 2.79 13.46
CA LEU A 94 -28.80 1.71 13.77
C LEU A 94 -28.16 0.63 14.66
N VAL A 95 -26.99 0.14 14.24
CA VAL A 95 -26.25 -0.89 14.99
C VAL A 95 -25.91 -0.41 16.39
N ASP A 96 -25.48 0.85 16.53
CA ASP A 96 -25.15 1.44 17.83
C ASP A 96 -26.39 1.59 18.72
N ALA A 97 -27.52 2.05 18.17
CA ALA A 97 -28.79 2.18 18.92
C ALA A 97 -29.31 0.84 19.40
N GLU A 98 -29.28 -0.21 18.57
CA GLU A 98 -29.71 -1.55 18.96
C GLU A 98 -28.75 -2.22 19.94
N LYS A 99 -27.43 -1.98 19.81
CA LYS A 99 -26.46 -2.43 20.79
C LYS A 99 -26.71 -1.80 22.16
N ALA A 100 -27.03 -0.52 22.22
CA ALA A 100 -27.36 0.18 23.46
C ALA A 100 -28.64 -0.38 24.12
N SER A 101 -29.65 -0.75 23.31
CA SER A 101 -30.92 -1.31 23.79
C SER A 101 -30.87 -2.83 24.05
N GLY A 102 -29.79 -3.51 23.67
CA GLY A 102 -29.68 -4.98 23.74
C GLY A 102 -30.55 -5.73 22.73
N LYS A 103 -31.01 -5.07 21.68
CA LYS A 103 -31.84 -5.60 20.59
C LYS A 103 -31.05 -5.72 19.29
N SER A 104 -31.60 -6.44 18.32
CA SER A 104 -30.99 -6.62 16.99
C SER A 104 -32.03 -6.81 15.87
N LYS A 105 -33.25 -6.38 16.08
CA LYS A 105 -34.36 -6.56 15.14
C LYS A 105 -34.06 -5.90 13.79
N TYR A 106 -33.85 -4.60 13.80
CA TYR A 106 -33.65 -3.81 12.57
C TYR A 106 -32.27 -4.06 11.95
N THR A 107 -31.26 -4.33 12.75
CA THR A 107 -29.94 -4.74 12.24
C THR A 107 -30.02 -6.08 11.49
N SER A 108 -30.80 -7.03 11.99
CA SER A 108 -31.03 -8.30 11.28
C SER A 108 -31.78 -8.11 9.97
N ASP A 109 -32.79 -7.24 9.95
CA ASP A 109 -33.54 -6.90 8.73
C ASP A 109 -32.66 -6.15 7.71
N ALA A 110 -31.74 -5.30 8.18
CA ALA A 110 -30.81 -4.53 7.37
C ALA A 110 -29.59 -5.32 6.88
N ALA A 111 -29.36 -6.54 7.36
CA ALA A 111 -28.11 -7.28 7.11
C ALA A 111 -27.74 -7.37 5.63
N LYS A 112 -28.69 -7.65 4.74
CA LYS A 112 -28.47 -7.69 3.29
C LYS A 112 -28.11 -6.32 2.72
N SER A 113 -28.81 -5.27 3.16
CA SER A 113 -28.58 -3.90 2.74
C SER A 113 -27.20 -3.38 3.19
N ILE A 114 -26.79 -3.75 4.39
CA ILE A 114 -25.45 -3.42 4.92
C ILE A 114 -24.36 -4.05 4.04
N ILE A 115 -24.53 -5.33 3.68
CA ILE A 115 -23.61 -6.02 2.76
C ILE A 115 -23.60 -5.34 1.38
N GLU A 116 -24.77 -5.01 0.84
CA GLU A 116 -24.90 -4.32 -0.45
C GLU A 116 -24.17 -2.97 -0.45
N ILE A 117 -24.38 -2.16 0.59
CA ILE A 117 -23.69 -0.86 0.73
C ILE A 117 -22.18 -1.04 0.84
N LYS A 118 -21.71 -2.00 1.64
CA LYS A 118 -20.28 -2.31 1.75
C LYS A 118 -19.66 -2.53 0.38
N TYR A 119 -20.24 -3.39 -0.44
CA TYR A 119 -19.72 -3.65 -1.81
C TYR A 119 -19.81 -2.42 -2.72
N LYS A 120 -20.88 -1.64 -2.64
CA LYS A 120 -21.00 -0.41 -3.42
C LYS A 120 -19.95 0.62 -3.03
N LEU A 121 -19.67 0.79 -1.74
CA LEU A 121 -18.61 1.67 -1.23
C LEU A 121 -17.24 1.23 -1.72
N ILE A 122 -16.93 -0.08 -1.65
CA ILE A 122 -15.65 -0.62 -2.15
C ILE A 122 -15.51 -0.37 -3.66
N ASN A 123 -16.54 -0.67 -4.45
CA ASN A 123 -16.49 -0.45 -5.90
C ASN A 123 -16.35 1.03 -6.27
N SER A 124 -17.05 1.92 -5.54
CA SER A 124 -16.92 3.36 -5.73
C SER A 124 -15.53 3.86 -5.31
N ALA A 125 -14.96 3.33 -4.23
CA ALA A 125 -13.60 3.64 -3.81
C ALA A 125 -12.55 3.22 -4.85
N ILE A 126 -12.70 2.03 -5.44
CA ILE A 126 -11.83 1.57 -6.54
C ILE A 126 -11.93 2.50 -7.76
N ALA A 127 -13.13 2.97 -8.10
CA ALA A 127 -13.33 3.92 -9.18
C ALA A 127 -12.66 5.27 -8.91
N ASP A 128 -12.79 5.79 -7.67
CA ASP A 128 -12.13 7.03 -7.24
C ASP A 128 -10.61 6.91 -7.26
N SER A 129 -10.06 5.79 -6.79
CA SER A 129 -8.62 5.54 -6.81
C SER A 129 -8.04 5.56 -8.23
N LYS A 130 -8.77 5.04 -9.22
CA LYS A 130 -8.35 5.05 -10.63
C LYS A 130 -8.23 6.45 -11.23
N ILE A 131 -8.92 7.42 -10.67
CA ILE A 131 -8.90 8.84 -11.09
C ILE A 131 -8.24 9.74 -10.03
N GLU A 132 -7.41 9.14 -9.18
CA GLU A 132 -6.59 9.81 -8.15
C GLU A 132 -7.38 10.60 -7.08
N LYS A 133 -8.67 10.34 -6.94
CA LYS A 133 -9.50 10.86 -5.83
C LYS A 133 -9.24 10.07 -4.54
N ASN A 134 -7.99 10.09 -4.09
CA ASN A 134 -7.52 9.23 -3.01
C ASN A 134 -8.23 9.52 -1.67
N SER A 135 -8.56 10.78 -1.36
CA SER A 135 -9.28 11.14 -0.13
C SER A 135 -10.67 10.50 -0.07
N ASP A 136 -11.45 10.66 -1.17
CA ASP A 136 -12.79 10.07 -1.27
C ASP A 136 -12.73 8.54 -1.23
N SER A 137 -11.78 7.95 -1.95
CA SER A 137 -11.53 6.51 -1.95
C SER A 137 -11.23 5.97 -0.56
N ALA A 138 -10.28 6.60 0.16
CA ALA A 138 -9.89 6.19 1.51
C ALA A 138 -11.07 6.23 2.49
N LYS A 139 -11.87 7.31 2.44
CA LYS A 139 -13.06 7.46 3.26
C LYS A 139 -14.07 6.34 3.00
N LYS A 140 -14.35 6.02 1.73
CA LYS A 140 -15.31 4.97 1.36
C LYS A 140 -14.83 3.58 1.83
N LEU A 141 -13.53 3.30 1.74
CA LEU A 141 -12.95 2.05 2.27
C LEU A 141 -13.07 1.97 3.81
N TYR A 142 -12.84 3.08 4.49
CA TYR A 142 -13.01 3.14 5.94
C TYR A 142 -14.48 2.96 6.34
N ASP A 143 -15.42 3.60 5.64
CA ASP A 143 -16.86 3.44 5.86
C ASP A 143 -17.29 1.98 5.61
N ALA A 144 -16.73 1.32 4.58
CA ALA A 144 -16.97 -0.11 4.32
C ALA A 144 -16.48 -1.01 5.47
N TYR A 145 -15.31 -0.72 6.05
CA TYR A 145 -14.82 -1.40 7.24
C TYR A 145 -15.70 -1.16 8.46
N LEU A 146 -16.19 0.06 8.67
CA LEU A 146 -17.07 0.35 9.80
C LEU A 146 -18.38 -0.46 9.75
N LEU A 147 -18.90 -0.73 8.54
CA LEU A 147 -20.07 -1.59 8.33
C LEU A 147 -19.77 -3.08 8.61
N ASP A 148 -18.54 -3.51 8.43
CA ASP A 148 -18.11 -4.87 8.71
C ASP A 148 -16.68 -4.89 9.26
N LYS A 149 -16.55 -4.74 10.57
CA LYS A 149 -15.25 -4.69 11.26
C LYS A 149 -14.41 -5.97 11.18
N LYS A 150 -14.97 -7.05 10.62
CA LYS A 150 -14.20 -8.27 10.33
C LYS A 150 -13.38 -8.12 9.06
N ASP A 151 -13.78 -7.21 8.17
CA ASP A 151 -13.10 -6.94 6.90
C ASP A 151 -11.93 -5.95 7.11
N THR A 152 -10.94 -6.40 7.86
CA THR A 152 -9.74 -5.62 8.20
C THR A 152 -8.87 -5.28 6.98
N LEU A 153 -9.09 -5.95 5.84
CA LEU A 153 -8.41 -5.64 4.59
C LEU A 153 -8.80 -4.25 4.06
N ASN A 154 -10.10 -3.89 4.14
CA ASN A 154 -10.54 -2.56 3.77
C ASN A 154 -9.99 -1.48 4.71
N LEU A 155 -9.80 -1.78 5.99
CA LEU A 155 -9.14 -0.88 6.94
C LEU A 155 -7.67 -0.62 6.52
N TYR A 156 -6.94 -1.68 6.15
CA TYR A 156 -5.58 -1.55 5.64
C TYR A 156 -5.52 -0.71 4.35
N TYR A 157 -6.41 -0.98 3.39
CA TYR A 157 -6.45 -0.19 2.17
C TYR A 157 -6.85 1.26 2.41
N ALA A 158 -7.77 1.54 3.34
CA ALA A 158 -8.10 2.90 3.73
C ALA A 158 -6.87 3.67 4.23
N ALA A 159 -6.07 3.06 5.13
CA ALA A 159 -4.85 3.67 5.63
C ALA A 159 -3.84 3.97 4.51
N SER A 160 -3.57 2.99 3.64
CA SER A 160 -2.64 3.15 2.51
C SER A 160 -3.11 4.23 1.53
N THR A 161 -4.42 4.30 1.29
CA THR A 161 -5.00 5.30 0.39
C THR A 161 -4.99 6.71 1.00
N TYR A 162 -5.16 6.85 2.33
CA TYR A 162 -4.92 8.13 3.02
C TYR A 162 -3.47 8.60 2.93
N VAL A 163 -2.49 7.68 2.92
CA VAL A 163 -1.08 8.05 2.65
C VAL A 163 -0.94 8.64 1.25
N ASN A 164 -1.57 8.02 0.23
CA ASN A 164 -1.57 8.54 -1.14
C ASN A 164 -2.29 9.90 -1.26
N ALA A 165 -3.31 10.13 -0.43
CA ALA A 165 -4.00 11.42 -0.30
C ALA A 165 -3.19 12.47 0.47
N LYS A 166 -2.05 12.09 1.08
CA LYS A 166 -1.24 12.91 1.99
C LYS A 166 -2.00 13.34 3.27
N GLU A 167 -3.05 12.60 3.62
CA GLU A 167 -3.81 12.78 4.85
C GLU A 167 -3.21 11.93 5.97
N TYR A 168 -2.00 12.30 6.40
CA TYR A 168 -1.15 11.50 7.27
C TYR A 168 -1.74 11.27 8.66
N ASP A 169 -2.47 12.23 9.23
CA ASP A 169 -3.12 12.07 10.53
C ASP A 169 -4.19 10.97 10.50
N GLN A 170 -4.98 10.91 9.43
CA GLN A 170 -5.99 9.87 9.24
C GLN A 170 -5.33 8.50 9.02
N ALA A 171 -4.30 8.46 8.17
CA ALA A 171 -3.53 7.25 7.92
C ALA A 171 -2.93 6.70 9.23
N LEU A 172 -2.27 7.55 10.02
CA LEU A 172 -1.63 7.17 11.27
C LEU A 172 -2.62 6.61 12.30
N LYS A 173 -3.80 7.24 12.42
CA LYS A 173 -4.87 6.78 13.30
C LYS A 173 -5.32 5.36 12.92
N ILE A 174 -5.51 5.10 11.63
CA ILE A 174 -5.96 3.78 11.15
C ILE A 174 -4.83 2.74 11.29
N TYR A 175 -3.59 3.11 11.00
CA TYR A 175 -2.44 2.21 11.22
C TYR A 175 -2.27 1.86 12.70
N GLN A 176 -2.57 2.80 13.61
CA GLN A 176 -2.56 2.50 15.05
C GLN A 176 -3.65 1.48 15.41
N GLU A 177 -4.86 1.58 14.85
CA GLU A 177 -5.93 0.60 15.02
C GLU A 177 -5.50 -0.79 14.50
N LEU A 178 -4.85 -0.85 13.32
CA LEU A 178 -4.31 -2.10 12.77
C LEU A 178 -3.19 -2.71 13.64
N LYS A 179 -2.34 -1.86 14.23
CA LYS A 179 -1.31 -2.28 15.21
C LYS A 179 -1.96 -2.90 16.44
N GLU A 180 -2.96 -2.25 17.03
CA GLU A 180 -3.67 -2.73 18.22
C GLU A 180 -4.37 -4.07 17.99
N MET A 181 -4.91 -4.29 16.78
CA MET A 181 -5.47 -5.57 16.38
C MET A 181 -4.42 -6.63 16.03
N ASN A 182 -3.12 -6.31 16.10
CA ASN A 182 -2.03 -7.18 15.64
C ASN A 182 -2.25 -7.70 14.20
N TYR A 183 -2.83 -6.87 13.33
CA TYR A 183 -3.15 -7.24 11.97
C TYR A 183 -1.91 -7.64 11.17
N SER A 184 -1.97 -8.78 10.49
CA SER A 184 -0.87 -9.27 9.65
C SER A 184 -1.14 -9.15 8.15
N GLY A 185 -2.40 -9.23 7.75
CA GLY A 185 -2.80 -9.34 6.34
C GLY A 185 -2.29 -10.60 5.63
N LYS A 186 -1.67 -11.55 6.37
CA LYS A 186 -1.26 -12.85 5.80
C LYS A 186 -2.49 -13.65 5.39
N GLY A 187 -2.37 -14.35 4.28
CA GLY A 187 -3.43 -15.21 3.81
C GLY A 187 -2.95 -16.20 2.75
N ILE A 188 -3.88 -16.97 2.26
CA ILE A 188 -3.68 -17.88 1.13
C ILE A 188 -4.87 -17.71 0.20
N ASN A 189 -4.59 -17.40 -1.06
CA ASN A 189 -5.57 -17.40 -2.14
C ASN A 189 -5.54 -18.75 -2.83
N TYR A 190 -6.69 -19.37 -2.95
CA TYR A 190 -6.88 -20.60 -3.73
C TYR A 190 -7.60 -20.21 -5.01
N LEU A 191 -6.93 -20.32 -6.15
CA LEU A 191 -7.40 -19.82 -7.43
C LEU A 191 -7.56 -20.98 -8.42
N ALA A 192 -8.51 -20.86 -9.35
CA ALA A 192 -8.61 -21.72 -10.52
C ALA A 192 -9.29 -20.97 -11.67
N VAL A 193 -8.90 -21.26 -12.91
CA VAL A 193 -9.45 -20.63 -14.10
C VAL A 193 -10.81 -21.27 -14.42
N ASN A 194 -11.84 -20.45 -14.53
CA ASN A 194 -13.18 -20.86 -14.95
C ASN A 194 -13.20 -21.07 -16.47
N LYS A 195 -13.54 -22.30 -16.91
CA LYS A 195 -13.50 -22.67 -18.35
C LYS A 195 -14.54 -21.97 -19.22
N ILE A 196 -15.55 -21.34 -18.62
CA ILE A 196 -16.60 -20.63 -19.36
C ILE A 196 -16.22 -19.17 -19.57
N THR A 197 -15.68 -18.53 -18.52
CA THR A 197 -15.38 -17.09 -18.51
C THR A 197 -13.91 -16.78 -18.80
N ASP A 198 -13.03 -17.79 -18.77
CA ASP A 198 -11.55 -17.68 -18.85
C ASP A 198 -10.95 -16.76 -17.78
N ALA A 199 -11.71 -16.50 -16.71
CA ALA A 199 -11.31 -15.69 -15.57
C ALA A 199 -10.82 -16.57 -14.40
N GLU A 200 -9.88 -16.08 -13.59
CA GLU A 200 -9.52 -16.70 -12.33
C GLU A 200 -10.60 -16.44 -11.27
N ASP A 201 -11.17 -17.52 -10.74
CA ASP A 201 -12.08 -17.49 -9.60
C ASP A 201 -11.31 -17.76 -8.30
N LEU A 202 -11.63 -17.00 -7.25
CA LEU A 202 -11.06 -17.14 -5.91
C LEU A 202 -11.97 -18.01 -5.03
N PHE A 203 -11.36 -18.95 -4.32
CA PHE A 203 -12.03 -19.87 -3.39
C PHE A 203 -11.56 -19.64 -1.96
N THR A 204 -12.46 -19.84 -1.02
CA THR A 204 -12.16 -19.68 0.41
C THR A 204 -11.21 -20.77 0.92
N THR A 205 -11.28 -21.96 0.34
CA THR A 205 -10.47 -23.12 0.75
C THR A 205 -9.94 -23.90 -0.45
N ALA A 206 -8.80 -24.58 -0.26
CA ALA A 206 -8.28 -25.51 -1.26
C ALA A 206 -9.31 -26.59 -1.64
N ALA A 207 -10.07 -27.07 -0.67
CA ALA A 207 -11.08 -28.12 -0.89
C ALA A 207 -12.22 -27.66 -1.82
N GLU A 208 -12.68 -26.42 -1.68
CA GLU A 208 -13.68 -25.83 -2.59
C GLU A 208 -13.14 -25.71 -4.01
N ARG A 209 -11.93 -25.15 -4.17
CA ARG A 209 -11.23 -25.06 -5.46
C ARG A 209 -11.06 -26.43 -6.11
N ASP A 210 -10.54 -27.41 -5.37
CA ASP A 210 -10.24 -28.74 -5.90
C ASP A 210 -11.54 -29.49 -6.28
N LYS A 211 -12.66 -29.23 -5.58
CA LYS A 211 -13.97 -29.76 -5.93
C LYS A 211 -14.43 -29.27 -7.31
N VAL A 212 -14.36 -27.98 -7.60
CA VAL A 212 -14.80 -27.44 -8.89
C VAL A 212 -13.86 -27.83 -10.02
N VAL A 213 -12.56 -27.98 -9.75
CA VAL A 213 -11.59 -28.56 -10.70
C VAL A 213 -11.93 -30.01 -11.02
N LYS A 214 -12.23 -30.82 -10.00
CA LYS A 214 -12.65 -32.22 -10.18
C LYS A 214 -13.99 -32.35 -10.92
N MET A 215 -14.90 -31.40 -10.74
CA MET A 215 -16.15 -31.32 -11.51
C MET A 215 -15.95 -30.90 -12.97
N GLY A 216 -14.75 -30.47 -13.34
CA GLY A 216 -14.40 -30.08 -14.72
C GLY A 216 -14.86 -28.68 -15.13
N THR A 217 -15.40 -27.89 -14.23
CA THR A 217 -15.84 -26.50 -14.48
C THR A 217 -14.66 -25.49 -14.44
N HIS A 218 -13.59 -25.86 -13.72
CA HIS A 218 -12.37 -25.06 -13.58
C HIS A 218 -11.13 -25.86 -13.95
N GLU A 219 -10.03 -25.17 -14.21
CA GLU A 219 -8.72 -25.75 -14.52
C GLU A 219 -7.58 -24.91 -13.92
N LYS A 220 -6.32 -25.37 -14.07
CA LYS A 220 -5.12 -24.66 -13.63
C LYS A 220 -5.20 -24.19 -12.17
N PRO A 221 -5.42 -25.07 -11.20
CA PRO A 221 -5.48 -24.66 -9.80
C PRO A 221 -4.13 -24.10 -9.35
N THR A 222 -4.16 -22.92 -8.73
CA THR A 222 -2.99 -22.27 -8.16
C THR A 222 -3.23 -21.95 -6.68
N THR A 223 -2.15 -21.73 -5.96
CA THR A 223 -2.17 -21.31 -4.56
C THR A 223 -1.19 -20.15 -4.40
N GLU A 224 -1.69 -19.00 -4.05
CA GLU A 224 -0.90 -17.80 -3.82
C GLU A 224 -0.80 -17.50 -2.33
N VAL A 225 0.41 -17.36 -1.81
CA VAL A 225 0.64 -16.96 -0.41
C VAL A 225 0.68 -15.44 -0.35
N ILE A 226 -0.23 -14.85 0.43
CA ILE A 226 -0.25 -13.42 0.69
C ILE A 226 0.74 -13.12 1.82
N PRO A 227 1.81 -12.35 1.56
CA PRO A 227 2.81 -12.03 2.57
C PRO A 227 2.26 -11.10 3.66
N SER A 228 3.01 -10.97 4.76
CA SER A 228 2.69 -10.04 5.84
C SER A 228 2.64 -8.59 5.35
N LYS A 229 1.59 -7.87 5.73
CA LYS A 229 1.45 -6.42 5.53
C LYS A 229 2.06 -5.59 6.66
N ARG A 230 2.53 -6.24 7.74
CA ARG A 230 3.10 -5.54 8.89
C ARG A 230 4.27 -4.65 8.50
N GLY A 231 5.19 -5.16 7.68
CA GLY A 231 6.32 -4.38 7.21
C GLY A 231 5.91 -3.07 6.54
N GLU A 232 4.89 -3.12 5.68
CA GLU A 232 4.36 -1.93 5.00
C GLU A 232 3.66 -0.98 5.97
N ILE A 233 2.83 -1.51 6.89
CA ILE A 233 2.13 -0.72 7.91
C ILE A 233 3.14 0.06 8.75
N PHE A 234 4.13 -0.63 9.32
CA PHE A 234 5.11 0.01 10.19
C PHE A 234 6.09 0.91 9.42
N LYS A 235 6.40 0.59 8.15
CA LYS A 235 7.15 1.49 7.27
C LYS A 235 6.42 2.82 7.10
N ASN A 236 5.14 2.79 6.75
CA ASN A 236 4.36 4.00 6.55
C ASN A 236 4.18 4.78 7.85
N MET A 237 3.90 4.10 8.97
CA MET A 237 3.86 4.73 10.30
C MET A 237 5.19 5.41 10.63
N ALA A 238 6.31 4.72 10.41
CA ALA A 238 7.63 5.25 10.69
C ALA A 238 7.95 6.49 9.85
N LEU A 239 7.63 6.45 8.54
CA LEU A 239 7.81 7.60 7.65
C LEU A 239 7.00 8.81 8.14
N ILE A 240 5.73 8.64 8.43
CA ILE A 240 4.86 9.71 8.92
C ILE A 240 5.39 10.27 10.27
N LEU A 241 5.79 9.40 11.18
CA LEU A 241 6.32 9.82 12.48
C LEU A 241 7.67 10.55 12.35
N VAL A 242 8.55 10.08 11.46
CA VAL A 242 9.84 10.74 11.20
C VAL A 242 9.63 12.12 10.58
N ASP A 243 8.73 12.25 9.59
CA ASP A 243 8.38 13.53 8.98
C ASP A 243 7.77 14.51 10.00
N ALA A 244 7.04 13.99 10.99
CA ALA A 244 6.52 14.76 12.12
C ALA A 244 7.57 15.04 13.22
N GLY A 245 8.85 14.65 13.02
CA GLY A 245 9.93 14.81 14.02
C GLY A 245 9.88 13.82 15.19
N LYS A 246 9.04 12.78 15.12
CA LYS A 246 8.79 11.79 16.17
C LYS A 246 9.57 10.48 15.96
N THR A 247 10.84 10.59 15.63
CA THR A 247 11.72 9.44 15.27
C THR A 247 11.77 8.37 16.38
N GLU A 248 11.83 8.77 17.64
CA GLU A 248 11.89 7.81 18.76
C GLU A 248 10.57 7.05 18.94
N GLU A 249 9.42 7.70 18.67
CA GLU A 249 8.13 7.00 18.65
C GLU A 249 8.09 5.94 17.52
N ALA A 250 8.64 6.26 16.35
CA ALA A 250 8.76 5.33 15.23
C ALA A 250 9.61 4.10 15.58
N LYS A 251 10.80 4.31 16.18
CA LYS A 251 11.68 3.22 16.63
C LYS A 251 10.98 2.31 17.64
N LYS A 252 10.37 2.90 18.67
CA LYS A 252 9.65 2.16 19.70
C LYS A 252 8.50 1.33 19.11
N ALA A 253 7.70 1.91 18.21
CA ALA A 253 6.59 1.19 17.58
C ALA A 253 7.05 -0.06 16.82
N ILE A 254 8.18 0.03 16.09
CA ILE A 254 8.74 -1.11 15.34
C ILE A 254 9.33 -2.15 16.30
N GLU A 255 10.01 -1.73 17.37
CA GLU A 255 10.56 -2.63 18.37
C GLU A 255 9.46 -3.44 19.08
N GLU A 256 8.38 -2.79 19.50
CA GLU A 256 7.20 -3.46 20.08
C GLU A 256 6.57 -4.47 19.09
N ALA A 257 6.46 -4.07 17.81
CA ALA A 257 5.93 -4.95 16.78
C ALA A 257 6.81 -6.19 16.56
N ARG A 258 8.13 -6.02 16.55
CA ARG A 258 9.09 -7.14 16.44
C ARG A 258 9.03 -8.06 17.66
N ALA A 259 8.97 -7.51 18.86
CA ALA A 259 8.86 -8.31 20.09
C ALA A 259 7.60 -9.19 20.08
N ALA A 260 6.47 -8.66 19.56
CA ALA A 260 5.22 -9.40 19.42
C ALA A 260 5.22 -10.39 18.24
N ASN A 261 6.09 -10.22 17.24
CA ASN A 261 6.11 -11.01 16.00
C ASN A 261 7.55 -11.33 15.54
N PRO A 262 8.33 -12.11 16.31
CA PRO A 262 9.78 -12.30 16.12
C PRO A 262 10.12 -13.00 14.79
N GLU A 263 9.19 -13.75 14.22
CA GLU A 263 9.40 -14.46 12.93
C GLU A 263 9.00 -13.61 11.70
N ASP A 264 8.44 -12.41 11.91
CA ASP A 264 8.06 -11.55 10.79
C ASP A 264 9.25 -10.72 10.29
N THR A 265 9.97 -11.26 9.31
CA THR A 265 11.16 -10.62 8.73
C THR A 265 10.88 -9.25 8.11
N SER A 266 9.61 -8.97 7.72
CA SER A 266 9.24 -7.66 7.19
C SER A 266 9.41 -6.52 8.20
N LEU A 267 9.25 -6.82 9.49
CA LEU A 267 9.47 -5.86 10.58
C LEU A 267 10.96 -5.59 10.80
N ILE A 268 11.80 -6.61 10.64
CA ILE A 268 13.27 -6.43 10.73
C ILE A 268 13.73 -5.50 9.61
N LEU A 269 13.24 -5.71 8.37
CA LEU A 269 13.55 -4.86 7.23
C LEU A 269 13.04 -3.43 7.43
N THR A 270 11.84 -3.28 7.97
CA THR A 270 11.29 -1.95 8.28
C THR A 270 12.14 -1.21 9.31
N GLN A 271 12.57 -1.90 10.37
CA GLN A 271 13.47 -1.33 11.35
C GLN A 271 14.82 -0.97 10.74
N ALA A 272 15.38 -1.85 9.91
CA ALA A 272 16.62 -1.56 9.20
C ALA A 272 16.49 -0.28 8.36
N ASN A 273 15.41 -0.15 7.58
CA ASN A 273 15.16 1.05 6.78
C ASN A 273 15.06 2.33 7.63
N LEU A 274 14.45 2.26 8.80
CA LEU A 274 14.39 3.41 9.72
C LEU A 274 15.80 3.82 10.17
N TYR A 275 16.66 2.86 10.53
CA TYR A 275 18.05 3.14 10.90
C TYR A 275 18.88 3.65 9.72
N LEU A 276 18.59 3.20 8.50
CA LEU A 276 19.18 3.73 7.28
C LEU A 276 18.83 5.22 7.09
N GLN A 277 17.56 5.59 7.26
CA GLN A 277 17.09 6.98 7.16
C GLN A 277 17.72 7.88 8.24
N THR A 278 17.89 7.35 9.44
CA THR A 278 18.54 8.07 10.56
C THR A 278 20.07 8.01 10.50
N LYS A 279 20.64 7.43 9.44
CA LYS A 279 22.09 7.28 9.19
C LYS A 279 22.84 6.45 10.23
N ASP A 280 22.14 5.59 10.95
CA ASP A 280 22.75 4.57 11.80
C ASP A 280 23.06 3.31 10.97
N PHE A 281 24.15 3.39 10.22
CA PHE A 281 24.55 2.34 9.27
C PHE A 281 24.99 1.04 9.96
N ASP A 282 25.51 1.12 11.18
CA ASP A 282 25.97 -0.06 11.92
C ASP A 282 24.77 -0.91 12.36
N THR A 283 23.75 -0.26 12.92
CA THR A 283 22.49 -0.94 13.29
C THR A 283 21.78 -1.49 12.05
N TYR A 284 21.75 -0.72 10.95
CA TYR A 284 21.23 -1.20 9.67
C TYR A 284 21.92 -2.50 9.22
N LYS A 285 23.25 -2.52 9.13
CA LYS A 285 24.05 -3.71 8.75
C LYS A 285 23.72 -4.92 9.62
N LYS A 286 23.63 -4.71 10.95
CA LYS A 286 23.28 -5.77 11.90
C LYS A 286 21.92 -6.38 11.60
N LEU A 287 20.92 -5.55 11.37
CA LEU A 287 19.54 -5.99 11.09
C LEU A 287 19.44 -6.71 9.74
N ILE A 288 20.10 -6.22 8.69
CA ILE A 288 20.11 -6.91 7.40
C ILE A 288 20.81 -8.28 7.51
N ASN A 289 21.90 -8.37 8.25
CA ASN A 289 22.55 -9.66 8.48
C ASN A 289 21.66 -10.64 9.25
N GLU A 290 20.82 -10.14 10.18
CA GLU A 290 19.80 -10.96 10.86
C GLU A 290 18.77 -11.53 9.86
N VAL A 291 18.31 -10.74 8.90
CA VAL A 291 17.40 -11.22 7.84
C VAL A 291 18.09 -12.21 6.92
N LEU A 292 19.34 -11.94 6.52
CA LEU A 292 20.11 -12.85 5.68
C LEU A 292 20.44 -14.18 6.36
N ALA A 293 20.57 -14.21 7.69
CA ALA A 293 20.71 -15.46 8.43
C ALA A 293 19.47 -16.36 8.29
N LYS A 294 18.27 -15.75 8.16
CA LYS A 294 17.00 -16.46 7.92
C LYS A 294 16.77 -16.76 6.42
N ASN A 295 17.25 -15.91 5.54
CA ASN A 295 17.10 -16.03 4.09
C ASN A 295 18.41 -15.71 3.34
N PRO A 296 19.39 -16.64 3.33
CA PRO A 296 20.75 -16.38 2.84
C PRO A 296 20.87 -16.18 1.33
N ASN A 297 19.81 -16.51 0.58
CA ASN A 297 19.77 -16.41 -0.89
C ASN A 297 18.83 -15.30 -1.38
N ASP A 298 18.65 -14.22 -0.58
CA ASP A 298 17.93 -13.04 -1.01
C ASP A 298 18.90 -12.08 -1.72
N ALA A 299 18.84 -12.07 -3.07
CA ALA A 299 19.72 -11.25 -3.89
C ALA A 299 19.51 -9.74 -3.67
N ASP A 300 18.29 -9.32 -3.39
CA ASP A 300 17.95 -7.91 -3.17
C ASP A 300 18.56 -7.39 -1.87
N LEU A 301 18.50 -8.17 -0.79
CA LEU A 301 19.10 -7.80 0.49
C LEU A 301 20.63 -7.73 0.40
N VAL A 302 21.25 -8.70 -0.27
CA VAL A 302 22.70 -8.71 -0.50
C VAL A 302 23.12 -7.52 -1.36
N PHE A 303 22.37 -7.24 -2.44
CA PHE A 303 22.60 -6.07 -3.29
C PHE A 303 22.51 -4.76 -2.48
N ASN A 304 21.50 -4.61 -1.63
CA ASN A 304 21.32 -3.41 -0.80
C ASN A 304 22.48 -3.19 0.19
N LEU A 305 23.07 -4.27 0.74
CA LEU A 305 24.32 -4.17 1.51
C LEU A 305 25.49 -3.66 0.66
N GLY A 306 25.55 -4.08 -0.62
CA GLY A 306 26.51 -3.57 -1.58
C GLY A 306 26.37 -2.07 -1.82
N VAL A 307 25.14 -1.62 -2.06
CA VAL A 307 24.84 -0.17 -2.23
C VAL A 307 25.24 0.64 -0.99
N LEU A 308 24.88 0.15 0.19
CA LEU A 308 25.25 0.82 1.44
C LEU A 308 26.78 0.89 1.61
N SER A 309 27.48 -0.19 1.34
CA SER A 309 28.95 -0.24 1.43
C SER A 309 29.59 0.73 0.44
N ALA A 310 29.08 0.82 -0.79
CA ALA A 310 29.53 1.79 -1.79
C ALA A 310 29.32 3.24 -1.32
N ASN A 311 28.15 3.55 -0.78
CA ASN A 311 27.85 4.88 -0.23
C ASN A 311 28.77 5.25 0.95
N ALA A 312 29.15 4.27 1.76
CA ALA A 312 30.13 4.42 2.85
C ALA A 312 31.59 4.46 2.37
N LYS A 313 31.82 4.37 1.04
CA LYS A 313 33.16 4.26 0.43
C LYS A 313 33.94 3.00 0.84
N ASP A 314 33.26 1.98 1.31
CA ASP A 314 33.79 0.65 1.61
C ASP A 314 33.76 -0.22 0.33
N VAL A 315 34.68 0.08 -0.58
CA VAL A 315 34.76 -0.55 -1.91
C VAL A 315 34.87 -2.06 -1.83
N VAL A 316 35.65 -2.58 -0.86
CA VAL A 316 35.91 -4.01 -0.71
C VAL A 316 34.61 -4.77 -0.38
N ASN A 317 33.84 -4.31 0.59
CA ASN A 317 32.56 -4.93 0.93
C ASN A 317 31.49 -4.69 -0.15
N ALA A 318 31.48 -3.53 -0.83
CA ALA A 318 30.59 -3.28 -1.93
C ALA A 318 30.80 -4.30 -3.08
N GLU A 319 32.04 -4.52 -3.54
CA GLU A 319 32.37 -5.52 -4.54
C GLU A 319 31.93 -6.93 -4.09
N LYS A 320 32.24 -7.30 -2.85
CA LYS A 320 31.85 -8.61 -2.30
C LYS A 320 30.34 -8.82 -2.33
N TYR A 321 29.56 -7.85 -1.92
CA TYR A 321 28.11 -7.97 -1.89
C TYR A 321 27.49 -7.96 -3.29
N TYR A 322 27.97 -7.12 -4.21
CA TYR A 322 27.49 -7.16 -5.59
C TYR A 322 27.80 -8.48 -6.27
N ALA A 323 29.02 -9.01 -6.10
CA ALA A 323 29.39 -10.33 -6.60
C ALA A 323 28.48 -11.43 -6.05
N ARG A 324 28.21 -11.41 -4.73
CA ARG A 324 27.30 -12.38 -4.11
C ARG A 324 25.87 -12.27 -4.65
N ALA A 325 25.36 -11.06 -4.87
CA ALA A 325 24.04 -10.86 -5.47
C ALA A 325 23.97 -11.48 -6.89
N LEU A 326 25.05 -11.36 -7.68
CA LEU A 326 25.15 -11.96 -9.01
C LEU A 326 25.30 -13.48 -8.99
N GLU A 327 25.94 -14.05 -7.96
CA GLU A 327 25.96 -15.51 -7.75
C GLU A 327 24.55 -16.05 -7.47
N ILE A 328 23.74 -15.34 -6.67
CA ILE A 328 22.38 -15.73 -6.33
C ILE A 328 21.45 -15.53 -7.53
N ASN A 329 21.56 -14.38 -8.20
CA ASN A 329 20.76 -14.04 -9.37
C ASN A 329 21.65 -13.53 -10.52
N PRO A 330 22.09 -14.41 -11.44
CA PRO A 330 22.92 -14.03 -12.60
C PRO A 330 22.24 -13.07 -13.60
N LYS A 331 20.95 -12.80 -13.44
CA LYS A 331 20.20 -11.84 -14.26
C LYS A 331 19.94 -10.50 -13.55
N TYR A 332 20.65 -10.23 -12.46
CA TYR A 332 20.43 -9.02 -11.67
C TYR A 332 21.15 -7.80 -12.30
N VAL A 333 20.47 -7.15 -13.25
CA VAL A 333 21.01 -6.01 -14.04
C VAL A 333 21.62 -4.93 -13.15
N ASN A 334 20.90 -4.50 -12.10
CA ASN A 334 21.35 -3.44 -11.20
C ASN A 334 22.69 -3.79 -10.50
N ALA A 335 22.93 -5.05 -10.18
CA ALA A 335 24.19 -5.44 -9.57
C ALA A 335 25.38 -5.37 -10.56
N TYR A 336 25.16 -5.68 -11.83
CA TYR A 336 26.16 -5.44 -12.88
C TYR A 336 26.45 -3.97 -13.06
N ILE A 337 25.43 -3.13 -13.16
CA ILE A 337 25.56 -1.69 -13.32
C ILE A 337 26.35 -1.07 -12.16
N ASN A 338 25.96 -1.40 -10.93
CA ASN A 338 26.60 -0.84 -9.73
C ASN A 338 28.02 -1.35 -9.55
N MET A 339 28.32 -2.59 -9.94
CA MET A 339 29.68 -3.10 -9.95
C MET A 339 30.56 -2.33 -10.96
N ALA A 340 30.06 -2.06 -12.16
CA ALA A 340 30.76 -1.28 -13.15
C ALA A 340 30.96 0.18 -12.68
N ALA A 341 29.93 0.81 -12.13
CA ALA A 341 30.00 2.18 -11.58
C ALA A 341 31.04 2.28 -10.46
N LEU A 342 31.02 1.33 -9.51
CA LEU A 342 31.98 1.27 -8.40
C LEU A 342 33.44 1.21 -8.91
N LYS A 343 33.69 0.42 -9.95
CA LYS A 343 35.03 0.32 -10.55
C LYS A 343 35.42 1.60 -11.30
N LEU A 344 34.47 2.24 -11.99
CA LEU A 344 34.70 3.51 -12.69
C LEU A 344 34.98 4.68 -11.73
N GLU A 345 34.52 4.65 -10.49
CA GLU A 345 34.85 5.68 -9.49
C GLU A 345 36.38 5.83 -9.28
N ALA A 346 37.15 4.78 -9.49
CA ALA A 346 38.60 4.82 -9.37
C ALA A 346 39.26 5.67 -10.47
N GLU A 347 38.56 6.03 -11.54
CA GLU A 347 39.07 6.85 -12.63
C GLU A 347 39.28 8.32 -12.18
N GLY A 348 38.42 8.85 -11.34
CA GLY A 348 38.44 10.26 -10.91
C GLY A 348 39.79 10.71 -10.34
N PRO A 349 40.38 10.00 -9.36
CA PRO A 349 41.71 10.29 -8.82
C PRO A 349 42.84 10.25 -9.87
N ILE A 350 42.73 9.33 -10.86
CA ILE A 350 43.71 9.22 -11.95
C ILE A 350 43.66 10.45 -12.85
N ILE A 351 42.45 10.86 -13.27
CA ILE A 351 42.24 12.06 -14.06
C ILE A 351 42.79 13.30 -13.31
N ALA A 352 42.51 13.42 -12.02
CA ALA A 352 42.99 14.52 -11.20
C ALA A 352 44.52 14.56 -11.15
N LYS A 353 45.20 13.42 -11.14
CA LYS A 353 46.69 13.36 -11.26
C LYS A 353 47.16 13.73 -12.66
N MET A 354 46.53 13.20 -13.72
CA MET A 354 46.87 13.50 -15.10
C MET A 354 46.78 15.00 -15.39
N ASN A 355 45.75 15.68 -14.91
CA ASN A 355 45.53 17.12 -15.13
C ASN A 355 46.57 18.03 -14.43
N LYS A 356 47.35 17.49 -13.51
CA LYS A 356 48.42 18.22 -12.80
C LYS A 356 49.77 18.09 -13.44
N LEU A 357 49.92 17.22 -14.47
CA LEU A 357 51.18 17.00 -15.16
C LEU A 357 51.48 18.12 -16.16
N GLY A 358 52.75 18.48 -16.26
CA GLY A 358 53.28 19.39 -17.26
C GLY A 358 53.76 18.66 -18.51
N ASN A 359 54.68 19.31 -19.24
CA ASN A 359 55.22 18.81 -20.52
C ASN A 359 56.66 18.30 -20.38
N SER A 360 57.20 18.07 -19.17
CA SER A 360 58.54 17.53 -19.01
C SER A 360 58.59 16.04 -19.40
N ASP A 361 59.76 15.51 -19.76
CA ASP A 361 59.97 14.08 -20.06
C ASP A 361 59.48 13.18 -18.88
N LYS A 362 59.66 13.66 -17.65
CA LYS A 362 59.18 12.98 -16.45
C LYS A 362 57.67 12.97 -16.40
N ASP A 363 57.01 14.08 -16.73
CA ASP A 363 55.55 14.18 -16.74
C ASP A 363 54.95 13.33 -17.85
N MET A 364 55.56 13.28 -19.03
CA MET A 364 55.13 12.41 -20.12
C MET A 364 55.18 10.91 -19.75
N LYS A 365 56.25 10.47 -19.05
CA LYS A 365 56.35 9.12 -18.52
C LYS A 365 55.25 8.83 -17.48
N SER A 366 55.01 9.77 -16.57
CA SER A 366 53.96 9.65 -15.56
C SER A 366 52.57 9.61 -16.21
N TYR A 367 52.32 10.41 -17.23
CA TYR A 367 51.10 10.41 -18.02
C TYR A 367 50.83 9.03 -18.67
N ALA A 368 51.88 8.43 -19.28
CA ALA A 368 51.77 7.10 -19.90
C ALA A 368 51.40 6.02 -18.88
N VAL A 369 51.93 6.05 -17.67
CA VAL A 369 51.58 5.15 -16.58
C VAL A 369 50.10 5.34 -16.16
N LEU A 370 49.68 6.57 -15.90
CA LEU A 370 48.31 6.89 -15.49
C LEU A 370 47.30 6.55 -16.61
N LYS A 371 47.66 6.75 -17.88
CA LYS A 371 46.85 6.32 -19.03
C LYS A 371 46.63 4.79 -19.00
N THR A 372 47.71 4.04 -18.72
CA THR A 372 47.61 2.58 -18.63
C THR A 372 46.73 2.14 -17.43
N GLU A 373 46.89 2.79 -16.28
CA GLU A 373 46.01 2.52 -15.12
C GLU A 373 44.56 2.80 -15.46
N ARG A 374 44.24 3.91 -16.10
CA ARG A 374 42.90 4.26 -16.56
C ARG A 374 42.35 3.24 -17.55
N GLN A 375 43.13 2.80 -18.52
CA GLN A 375 42.77 1.75 -19.46
C GLN A 375 42.45 0.42 -18.76
N ASN A 376 43.17 0.07 -17.71
CA ASN A 376 42.93 -1.14 -16.93
C ASN A 376 41.59 -1.06 -16.20
N ILE A 377 41.21 0.11 -15.66
CA ILE A 377 39.88 0.32 -15.10
C ILE A 377 38.82 0.06 -16.17
N PHE A 378 38.93 0.67 -17.33
CA PHE A 378 37.97 0.49 -18.42
C PHE A 378 37.89 -0.97 -18.87
N LYS A 379 38.97 -1.68 -18.99
CA LYS A 379 38.97 -3.12 -19.30
C LYS A 379 38.23 -3.94 -18.22
N SER A 380 38.36 -3.55 -16.95
CA SER A 380 37.75 -4.27 -15.83
C SER A 380 36.22 -4.14 -15.77
N VAL A 381 35.63 -3.11 -16.37
CA VAL A 381 34.18 -2.86 -16.35
C VAL A 381 33.45 -3.50 -17.54
N ILE A 382 34.16 -3.76 -18.65
CA ILE A 382 33.56 -4.34 -19.87
C ILE A 382 32.68 -5.56 -19.56
N PRO A 383 33.17 -6.62 -18.88
CA PRO A 383 32.37 -7.83 -18.67
C PRO A 383 31.08 -7.58 -17.90
N TYR A 384 31.05 -6.60 -17.00
CA TYR A 384 29.85 -6.26 -16.25
C TYR A 384 28.85 -5.49 -17.12
N LEU A 385 29.30 -4.52 -17.91
CA LEU A 385 28.45 -3.76 -18.81
C LEU A 385 27.90 -4.63 -19.96
N GLU A 386 28.72 -5.53 -20.51
CA GLU A 386 28.28 -6.49 -21.53
C GLU A 386 27.21 -7.44 -20.97
N LYS A 387 27.39 -7.94 -19.74
CA LYS A 387 26.39 -8.76 -19.07
C LYS A 387 25.09 -7.98 -18.75
N ALA A 388 25.20 -6.73 -18.34
CA ALA A 388 24.04 -5.88 -18.16
C ALA A 388 23.25 -5.73 -19.47
N MET A 389 23.93 -5.47 -20.60
CA MET A 389 23.33 -5.39 -21.93
C MET A 389 22.77 -6.73 -22.43
N GLU A 390 23.37 -7.86 -22.05
CA GLU A 390 22.86 -9.20 -22.39
C GLU A 390 21.51 -9.46 -21.69
N VAL A 391 21.36 -9.01 -20.46
CA VAL A 391 20.12 -9.19 -19.66
C VAL A 391 19.06 -8.14 -20.01
N ASP A 392 19.47 -6.88 -20.20
CA ASP A 392 18.60 -5.76 -20.55
C ASP A 392 19.18 -4.98 -21.76
N SER A 393 18.85 -5.47 -22.94
CA SER A 393 19.36 -4.95 -24.21
C SER A 393 18.84 -3.55 -24.56
N LYS A 394 17.85 -3.03 -23.82
CA LYS A 394 17.22 -1.71 -24.04
C LYS A 394 17.73 -0.63 -23.09
N ASN A 395 18.68 -0.96 -22.23
CA ASN A 395 19.21 -0.02 -21.24
C ASN A 395 20.18 0.97 -21.91
N GLU A 396 19.66 2.14 -22.24
CA GLU A 396 20.42 3.20 -22.95
C GLU A 396 21.61 3.70 -22.13
N ASP A 397 21.51 3.82 -20.82
CA ASP A 397 22.59 4.31 -19.96
C ASP A 397 23.77 3.35 -19.96
N VAL A 398 23.48 2.04 -19.89
CA VAL A 398 24.50 0.99 -19.97
C VAL A 398 25.15 0.97 -21.37
N ALA A 399 24.33 1.06 -22.42
CA ALA A 399 24.81 1.11 -23.80
C ALA A 399 25.76 2.30 -24.02
N ASN A 400 25.35 3.51 -23.61
CA ASN A 400 26.17 4.71 -23.72
C ASN A 400 27.46 4.62 -22.92
N THR A 401 27.41 4.06 -21.71
CA THR A 401 28.63 3.84 -20.89
C THR A 401 29.58 2.88 -21.59
N LEU A 402 29.07 1.77 -22.13
CA LEU A 402 29.88 0.78 -22.83
C LEU A 402 30.49 1.34 -24.13
N LEU A 403 29.73 2.13 -24.89
CA LEU A 403 30.23 2.83 -26.07
C LEU A 403 31.38 3.80 -25.73
N ASN A 404 31.30 4.54 -24.64
CA ASN A 404 32.32 5.40 -24.12
C ASN A 404 33.60 4.63 -23.73
N VAL A 405 33.41 3.50 -23.03
CA VAL A 405 34.50 2.61 -22.64
C VAL A 405 35.22 2.03 -23.87
N TYR A 406 34.46 1.53 -24.86
CA TYR A 406 35.05 1.05 -26.12
C TYR A 406 35.77 2.14 -26.88
N SER A 407 35.23 3.34 -26.91
CA SER A 407 35.89 4.49 -27.54
C SER A 407 37.20 4.84 -26.85
N ALA A 408 37.25 4.86 -25.53
CA ALA A 408 38.44 5.15 -24.74
C ALA A 408 39.54 4.09 -24.87
N LEU A 409 39.16 2.85 -25.18
CA LEU A 409 40.08 1.73 -25.43
C LEU A 409 40.37 1.48 -26.92
N GLU A 410 39.86 2.33 -27.82
CA GLU A 410 40.01 2.20 -29.27
C GLU A 410 39.44 0.86 -29.83
N MET A 411 38.44 0.28 -29.16
CA MET A 411 37.78 -0.96 -29.53
C MET A 411 36.72 -0.72 -30.62
N THR A 412 37.15 -0.28 -31.80
CA THR A 412 36.28 0.20 -32.88
C THR A 412 35.30 -0.85 -33.40
N ALA A 413 35.70 -2.14 -33.44
CA ALA A 413 34.84 -3.21 -33.93
C ALA A 413 33.64 -3.47 -32.97
N GLN A 414 33.94 -3.53 -31.67
CA GLN A 414 32.91 -3.75 -30.63
C GLN A 414 31.95 -2.53 -30.55
N LYS A 415 32.51 -1.32 -30.63
CA LYS A 415 31.73 -0.07 -30.68
C LYS A 415 30.71 -0.12 -31.82
N LYS A 416 31.16 -0.35 -33.06
CA LYS A 416 30.29 -0.43 -34.26
C LYS A 416 29.22 -1.54 -34.11
N ALA A 417 29.59 -2.68 -33.56
CA ALA A 417 28.64 -3.77 -33.35
C ALA A 417 27.54 -3.41 -32.34
N LEU A 418 27.88 -2.64 -31.29
CA LEU A 418 26.90 -2.17 -30.31
C LEU A 418 26.00 -1.05 -30.89
N GLU A 419 26.59 -0.11 -31.63
CA GLU A 419 25.84 0.96 -32.33
C GLU A 419 24.78 0.34 -33.28
N ALA A 420 25.18 -0.63 -34.11
CA ALA A 420 24.27 -1.30 -35.04
C ALA A 420 23.13 -2.04 -34.33
N LYS A 421 23.40 -2.65 -33.17
CA LYS A 421 22.33 -3.29 -32.37
C LYS A 421 21.35 -2.27 -31.79
N ASN A 422 21.81 -1.11 -31.36
CA ASN A 422 20.96 -0.08 -30.79
C ASN A 422 20.10 0.61 -31.86
N GLU A 423 20.64 0.84 -33.08
CA GLU A 423 19.84 1.38 -34.18
C GLU A 423 18.68 0.46 -34.60
N VAL A 424 18.86 -0.85 -34.56
CA VAL A 424 17.79 -1.84 -34.86
C VAL A 424 16.66 -1.80 -33.81
N VAL A 425 16.95 -1.47 -32.54
CA VAL A 425 15.94 -1.39 -31.47
C VAL A 425 15.00 -0.20 -31.63
N TYR A 426 15.42 0.88 -32.32
CA TYR A 426 14.58 2.06 -32.58
C TYR A 426 13.64 1.91 -33.80
N TYR A 427 13.77 0.85 -34.60
CA TYR A 427 12.93 0.61 -35.80
C TYR A 427 11.84 -0.48 -35.61
N PHE A 428 11.67 -1.03 -34.42
CA PHE A 428 10.63 -1.99 -34.07
C PHE A 428 9.94 -1.59 -32.75
#